data_355a77a4dce94236694dbabaaa670d8a
#
_entry.id   355a77a4dce94236694dbabaaa670d8a
#
_cell.length_a   1.000
_cell.length_b   1.000
_cell.length_c   1.000
_cell.angle_alpha   90.00
_cell.angle_beta   90.00
_cell.angle_gamma   90.00
#
_symmetry.space_group_name_H-M   'P 1'
#
loop_
_entity.id
_entity.type
_entity.pdbx_description
1 polymer ?
#
loop_
_entity_poly.entity_id
_entity_poly.type
_entity_poly.pdbx_seq_one_letter_code
_entity_poly.pdbx_strand_id
1 'polypeptide(L)'
;VSAVEASRRVLDAERAGGLDADAASTTTDGLAFGTGSGLAGATGTASDDGSGRNGSPALRSDPPALVQQLLDAVAALDEDRAHAVLDVAFGERSVESAIIDVLLPLFVRVGELWELGRIGIAQEHFASSLVRRRLGAMSLTWGVGNGPVAVLACPPGEFHDIVLLSFGVLLGRTGWRVRYLGPDTPVHSLAAAARLTQADAVVLACRRPSGFRAH
;
A
#
# COMPACT_ATOMS: atom_id res chain seq x y z
N VAL A 1 10.35 19.07 0.84
CA VAL A 1 10.30 17.87 -0.03
C VAL A 1 9.15 17.03 0.48
N SER A 2 8.11 16.79 -0.34
CA SER A 2 6.99 15.94 0.08
C SER A 2 7.47 14.50 0.26
N ALA A 3 6.81 13.71 1.13
CA ALA A 3 7.14 12.29 1.29
C ALA A 3 7.04 11.50 -0.04
N VAL A 4 6.15 11.93 -0.94
CA VAL A 4 6.03 11.42 -2.32
C VAL A 4 7.31 11.70 -3.13
N GLU A 5 7.89 12.88 -2.98
CA GLU A 5 9.12 13.28 -3.66
C GLU A 5 10.35 12.58 -3.09
N ALA A 6 10.36 12.34 -1.77
CA ALA A 6 11.40 11.52 -1.12
C ALA A 6 11.33 10.05 -1.57
N SER A 7 10.14 9.47 -1.65
CA SER A 7 9.93 8.10 -2.16
C SER A 7 10.34 7.98 -3.63
N ARG A 8 10.03 9.00 -4.46
CA ARG A 8 10.47 9.04 -5.85
C ARG A 8 11.99 9.13 -5.98
N ARG A 9 12.66 9.95 -5.16
CA ARG A 9 14.13 10.08 -5.18
C ARG A 9 14.86 8.80 -4.79
N VAL A 10 14.32 8.03 -3.84
CA VAL A 10 14.88 6.72 -3.47
C VAL A 10 14.77 5.74 -4.64
N LEU A 11 13.61 5.67 -5.30
CA LEU A 11 13.40 4.81 -6.47
C LEU A 11 14.21 5.24 -7.70
N ASP A 12 14.40 6.54 -7.91
CA ASP A 12 15.23 7.07 -9.00
C ASP A 12 16.72 6.83 -8.74
N ALA A 13 17.16 6.88 -7.48
CA ALA A 13 18.54 6.55 -7.10
C ALA A 13 18.85 5.06 -7.30
N GLU A 14 17.90 4.16 -7.01
CA GLU A 14 18.05 2.72 -7.29
C GLU A 14 18.08 2.41 -8.79
N ARG A 15 17.31 3.12 -9.61
CA ARG A 15 17.35 3.00 -11.08
C ARG A 15 18.63 3.54 -11.70
N ALA A 16 19.26 4.53 -11.08
CA ALA A 16 20.51 5.14 -11.56
C ALA A 16 21.79 4.46 -11.05
N GLY A 17 21.71 3.78 -9.89
CA GLY A 17 22.82 3.02 -9.29
C GLY A 17 22.56 1.53 -9.43
N GLY A 18 22.92 0.94 -10.61
CA GLY A 18 22.95 -0.51 -10.74
C GLY A 18 23.92 -1.09 -9.71
N LEU A 19 23.39 -1.55 -8.59
CA LEU A 19 24.13 -2.37 -7.63
C LEU A 19 24.16 -3.78 -8.19
N ASP A 20 25.37 -4.27 -8.43
CA ASP A 20 25.67 -5.61 -8.86
C ASP A 20 24.93 -6.64 -8.01
N ALA A 21 23.90 -7.25 -8.57
CA ALA A 21 23.19 -8.39 -8.03
C ALA A 21 23.93 -9.67 -8.44
N ASP A 22 25.11 -9.89 -7.88
CA ASP A 22 25.83 -11.15 -8.07
C ASP A 22 26.35 -11.63 -6.71
N ALA A 23 25.47 -12.11 -5.85
CA ALA A 23 25.75 -13.06 -4.76
C ALA A 23 24.49 -13.40 -3.96
N ALA A 24 23.60 -14.24 -4.46
CA ALA A 24 22.76 -15.13 -3.63
C ALA A 24 21.99 -16.15 -4.51
N SER A 25 22.75 -17.01 -5.17
CA SER A 25 22.21 -18.32 -5.56
C SER A 25 22.38 -19.25 -4.38
N THR A 26 21.31 -19.55 -3.66
CA THR A 26 21.24 -20.74 -2.81
C THR A 26 19.81 -21.24 -2.76
N THR A 27 19.56 -22.26 -3.57
CA THR A 27 18.73 -23.46 -3.34
C THR A 27 17.60 -23.32 -2.30
N THR A 28 16.37 -23.28 -2.77
CA THR A 28 15.21 -23.73 -2.02
C THR A 28 14.69 -25.01 -2.62
N ASP A 29 15.07 -26.11 -1.98
CA ASP A 29 14.54 -27.44 -2.22
C ASP A 29 13.23 -27.60 -1.43
N GLY A 30 12.20 -28.04 -2.10
CA GLY A 30 11.12 -28.87 -1.63
C GLY A 30 10.18 -28.44 -0.52
N LEU A 31 8.98 -27.94 -0.88
CA LEU A 31 7.75 -28.31 -0.18
C LEU A 31 6.60 -28.41 -1.18
N ALA A 32 6.39 -29.64 -1.61
CA ALA A 32 5.24 -30.04 -2.39
C ALA A 32 3.98 -30.06 -1.50
N PHE A 33 2.97 -29.28 -1.84
CA PHE A 33 1.62 -29.50 -1.31
C PHE A 33 0.81 -30.29 -2.32
N GLY A 34 0.28 -31.42 -1.82
CA GLY A 34 -0.41 -32.44 -2.57
C GLY A 34 -1.69 -31.97 -3.26
N THR A 35 -1.80 -32.43 -4.49
CA THR A 35 -3.01 -32.41 -5.28
C THR A 35 -3.99 -33.45 -4.77
N GLY A 36 -5.13 -33.00 -4.24
CA GLY A 36 -6.32 -33.83 -3.99
C GLY A 36 -7.22 -33.84 -5.23
N SER A 37 -7.21 -34.96 -5.92
CA SER A 37 -8.11 -35.31 -7.03
C SER A 37 -9.46 -35.82 -6.51
N GLY A 38 -10.54 -35.52 -7.21
CA GLY A 38 -11.82 -36.23 -7.04
C GLY A 38 -13.01 -35.38 -7.48
N LEU A 39 -13.50 -35.61 -8.58
CA LEU A 39 -14.51 -36.47 -9.20
C LEU A 39 -15.85 -35.76 -9.54
N ALA A 40 -16.18 -35.93 -10.84
CA ALA A 40 -17.47 -36.27 -11.47
C ALA A 40 -18.55 -35.17 -11.52
N GLY A 41 -18.84 -34.57 -12.62
CA GLY A 41 -19.72 -35.09 -13.67
C GLY A 41 -21.20 -34.91 -13.33
N ALA A 42 -21.86 -33.87 -13.90
CA ALA A 42 -23.28 -33.91 -14.21
C ALA A 42 -23.56 -32.97 -15.40
N THR A 43 -23.97 -33.57 -16.48
CA THR A 43 -24.59 -32.96 -17.67
C THR A 43 -25.97 -32.41 -17.29
N GLY A 44 -26.22 -31.15 -17.53
CA GLY A 44 -27.52 -30.52 -17.41
C GLY A 44 -27.74 -29.53 -18.55
N THR A 45 -28.68 -29.87 -19.40
CA THR A 45 -29.11 -29.20 -20.61
C THR A 45 -29.60 -27.77 -20.39
N ALA A 46 -29.37 -26.95 -21.41
CA ALA A 46 -29.73 -25.56 -21.58
C ALA A 46 -31.22 -25.24 -21.33
N SER A 47 -31.48 -24.12 -20.70
CA SER A 47 -32.65 -23.29 -20.95
C SER A 47 -32.17 -21.83 -21.02
N ASP A 48 -32.31 -21.28 -22.19
CA ASP A 48 -32.12 -19.89 -22.54
C ASP A 48 -33.27 -19.09 -21.90
N ASP A 49 -32.97 -18.30 -20.87
CA ASP A 49 -33.86 -17.28 -20.34
C ASP A 49 -33.10 -15.94 -20.34
N GLY A 50 -33.48 -15.12 -21.32
CA GLY A 50 -33.04 -13.76 -21.50
C GLY A 50 -33.43 -12.86 -20.33
N SER A 51 -32.65 -12.86 -19.26
CA SER A 51 -32.69 -11.87 -18.21
C SER A 51 -31.53 -10.91 -18.38
N GLY A 52 -31.88 -9.65 -18.68
CA GLY A 52 -30.93 -8.56 -18.89
C GLY A 52 -29.92 -8.47 -17.77
N ARG A 53 -28.71 -8.91 -18.03
CA ARG A 53 -27.57 -8.62 -17.20
C ARG A 53 -27.29 -7.12 -17.32
N ASN A 54 -27.69 -6.38 -16.29
CA ASN A 54 -27.09 -5.08 -16.02
C ASN A 54 -25.59 -5.32 -15.85
N GLY A 55 -24.86 -5.28 -16.93
CA GLY A 55 -23.40 -5.42 -16.92
C GLY A 55 -22.83 -4.24 -16.15
N SER A 56 -22.32 -4.51 -14.97
CA SER A 56 -21.42 -3.55 -14.31
C SER A 56 -20.39 -3.13 -15.36
N PRO A 57 -20.14 -1.81 -15.54
CA PRO A 57 -19.16 -1.36 -16.53
C PRO A 57 -17.83 -2.04 -16.26
N ALA A 58 -17.23 -2.62 -17.31
CA ALA A 58 -15.94 -3.29 -17.20
C ALA A 58 -14.93 -2.35 -16.57
N LEU A 59 -14.19 -2.84 -15.57
CA LEU A 59 -13.16 -2.05 -14.89
C LEU A 59 -12.06 -1.71 -15.91
N ARG A 60 -11.75 -0.42 -16.02
CA ARG A 60 -10.61 0.07 -16.80
C ARG A 60 -9.37 -0.01 -15.93
N SER A 61 -8.24 -0.43 -16.52
CA SER A 61 -7.01 -0.69 -15.79
C SER A 61 -5.95 0.43 -15.89
N ASP A 62 -6.20 1.48 -16.67
CA ASP A 62 -5.31 2.65 -16.70
C ASP A 62 -5.33 3.41 -15.35
N PRO A 63 -4.19 3.90 -14.84
CA PRO A 63 -4.10 4.47 -13.50
C PRO A 63 -5.12 5.59 -13.22
N PRO A 64 -5.34 6.58 -14.10
CA PRO A 64 -6.35 7.61 -13.87
C PRO A 64 -7.76 7.05 -13.75
N ALA A 65 -8.11 6.03 -14.54
CA ALA A 65 -9.41 5.39 -14.45
C ALA A 65 -9.58 4.60 -13.16
N LEU A 66 -8.53 3.91 -12.68
CA LEU A 66 -8.55 3.22 -11.39
C LEU A 66 -8.75 4.20 -10.23
N VAL A 67 -8.06 5.35 -10.25
CA VAL A 67 -8.26 6.40 -9.26
C VAL A 67 -9.71 6.89 -9.26
N GLN A 68 -10.30 7.15 -10.44
CA GLN A 68 -11.70 7.60 -10.53
C GLN A 68 -12.67 6.52 -10.04
N GLN A 69 -12.46 5.26 -10.40
CA GLN A 69 -13.31 4.15 -9.96
C GLN A 69 -13.22 3.94 -8.44
N LEU A 70 -12.04 4.12 -7.84
CA LEU A 70 -11.87 4.10 -6.37
C LEU A 70 -12.59 5.28 -5.72
N LEU A 71 -12.52 6.49 -6.28
CA LEU A 71 -13.25 7.65 -5.77
C LEU A 71 -14.76 7.44 -5.82
N ASP A 72 -15.28 6.86 -6.91
CA ASP A 72 -16.69 6.54 -7.03
C ASP A 72 -17.14 5.52 -5.97
N ALA A 73 -16.34 4.47 -5.75
CA ALA A 73 -16.60 3.47 -4.72
C ALA A 73 -16.52 4.07 -3.30
N VAL A 74 -15.54 4.94 -3.05
CA VAL A 74 -15.39 5.67 -1.78
C VAL A 74 -16.60 6.58 -1.53
N ALA A 75 -17.04 7.33 -2.54
CA ALA A 75 -18.20 8.21 -2.42
C ALA A 75 -19.48 7.44 -2.07
N ALA A 76 -19.63 6.23 -2.61
CA ALA A 76 -20.76 5.32 -2.35
C ALA A 76 -20.58 4.44 -1.11
N LEU A 77 -19.44 4.45 -0.43
CA LEU A 77 -19.04 3.51 0.63
C LEU A 77 -19.15 2.03 0.17
N ASP A 78 -18.92 1.78 -1.11
CA ASP A 78 -19.01 0.46 -1.74
C ASP A 78 -17.68 -0.29 -1.57
N GLU A 79 -17.63 -1.14 -0.54
CA GLU A 79 -16.41 -1.89 -0.16
C GLU A 79 -16.06 -2.96 -1.20
N ASP A 80 -17.05 -3.66 -1.72
CA ASP A 80 -16.82 -4.74 -2.70
C ASP A 80 -16.23 -4.18 -4.00
N ARG A 81 -16.80 -3.08 -4.49
CA ARG A 81 -16.30 -2.40 -5.67
C ARG A 81 -14.89 -1.83 -5.43
N ALA A 82 -14.64 -1.22 -4.28
CA ALA A 82 -13.34 -0.68 -3.94
C ALA A 82 -12.27 -1.79 -3.89
N HIS A 83 -12.59 -2.94 -3.31
CA HIS A 83 -11.69 -4.10 -3.32
C HIS A 83 -11.43 -4.63 -4.73
N ALA A 84 -12.46 -4.76 -5.56
CA ALA A 84 -12.30 -5.21 -6.95
C ALA A 84 -11.36 -4.29 -7.74
N VAL A 85 -11.47 -2.97 -7.57
CA VAL A 85 -10.57 -1.99 -8.22
C VAL A 85 -9.14 -2.10 -7.67
N LEU A 86 -8.97 -2.29 -6.36
CA LEU A 86 -7.65 -2.52 -5.78
C LEU A 86 -7.02 -3.83 -6.26
N ASP A 87 -7.81 -4.88 -6.45
CA ASP A 87 -7.34 -6.15 -6.98
C ASP A 87 -6.81 -6.00 -8.42
N VAL A 88 -7.51 -5.24 -9.26
CA VAL A 88 -7.01 -4.87 -10.60
C VAL A 88 -5.73 -4.04 -10.48
N ALA A 89 -5.70 -3.03 -9.59
CA ALA A 89 -4.53 -2.17 -9.41
C ALA A 89 -3.28 -2.95 -9.02
N PHE A 90 -3.39 -3.90 -8.10
CA PHE A 90 -2.25 -4.71 -7.62
C PHE A 90 -2.01 -5.99 -8.42
N GLY A 91 -2.99 -6.48 -9.18
CA GLY A 91 -2.86 -7.69 -10.00
C GLY A 91 -2.25 -7.44 -11.37
N GLU A 92 -2.46 -6.26 -11.96
CA GLU A 92 -2.03 -5.95 -13.32
C GLU A 92 -0.76 -5.10 -13.40
N ARG A 93 -0.17 -4.72 -12.24
CA ARG A 93 1.04 -3.87 -12.20
C ARG A 93 1.92 -4.19 -11.00
N SER A 94 3.13 -3.66 -10.99
CA SER A 94 4.01 -3.80 -9.83
C SER A 94 3.41 -3.10 -8.62
N VAL A 95 3.76 -3.55 -7.41
CA VAL A 95 3.32 -2.92 -6.15
C VAL A 95 3.75 -1.45 -6.11
N GLU A 96 4.93 -1.14 -6.63
CA GLU A 96 5.48 0.22 -6.74
C GLU A 96 4.55 1.10 -7.60
N SER A 97 4.20 0.63 -8.80
CA SER A 97 3.28 1.35 -9.70
C SER A 97 1.88 1.48 -9.09
N ALA A 98 1.32 0.43 -8.48
CA ALA A 98 0.02 0.50 -7.82
C ALA A 98 0.01 1.56 -6.70
N ILE A 99 1.06 1.65 -5.91
CA ILE A 99 1.19 2.65 -4.86
C ILE A 99 1.37 4.06 -5.46
N ILE A 100 2.33 4.24 -6.37
CA ILE A 100 2.74 5.56 -6.85
C ILE A 100 1.70 6.16 -7.82
N ASP A 101 1.16 5.33 -8.72
CA ASP A 101 0.32 5.81 -9.81
C ASP A 101 -1.19 5.73 -9.48
N VAL A 102 -1.58 4.97 -8.43
CA VAL A 102 -2.99 4.81 -8.05
C VAL A 102 -3.25 5.26 -6.62
N LEU A 103 -2.58 4.68 -5.60
CA LEU A 103 -2.94 4.97 -4.20
C LEU A 103 -2.57 6.41 -3.78
N LEU A 104 -1.37 6.89 -4.11
CA LEU A 104 -0.97 8.25 -3.73
C LEU A 104 -1.82 9.31 -4.44
N PRO A 105 -2.11 9.22 -5.76
CA PRO A 105 -3.07 10.11 -6.41
C PRO A 105 -4.49 10.02 -5.83
N LEU A 106 -4.97 8.83 -5.43
CA LEU A 106 -6.26 8.68 -4.75
C LEU A 106 -6.33 9.58 -3.52
N PHE A 107 -5.33 9.55 -2.63
CA PHE A 107 -5.34 10.35 -1.40
C PHE A 107 -5.18 11.84 -1.64
N VAL A 108 -4.49 12.26 -2.70
CA VAL A 108 -4.49 13.67 -3.13
C VAL A 108 -5.92 14.10 -3.48
N ARG A 109 -6.63 13.29 -4.29
CA ARG A 109 -8.00 13.58 -4.71
C ARG A 109 -9.00 13.53 -3.56
N VAL A 110 -8.87 12.55 -2.66
CA VAL A 110 -9.70 12.46 -1.44
C VAL A 110 -9.53 13.73 -0.60
N GLY A 111 -8.30 14.19 -0.39
CA GLY A 111 -8.01 15.43 0.34
C GLY A 111 -8.63 16.67 -0.32
N GLU A 112 -8.49 16.82 -1.64
CA GLU A 112 -9.11 17.93 -2.40
C GLU A 112 -10.64 17.93 -2.30
N LEU A 113 -11.27 16.75 -2.45
CA LEU A 113 -12.72 16.62 -2.35
C LEU A 113 -13.22 16.88 -0.93
N TRP A 114 -12.46 16.49 0.08
CA TRP A 114 -12.78 16.79 1.48
C TRP A 114 -12.68 18.30 1.77
N GLU A 115 -11.62 18.95 1.31
CA GLU A 115 -11.46 20.42 1.46
C GLU A 115 -12.58 21.20 0.76
N LEU A 116 -13.11 20.69 -0.35
CA LEU A 116 -14.25 21.26 -1.07
C LEU A 116 -15.61 20.88 -0.45
N GLY A 117 -15.64 20.07 0.61
CA GLY A 117 -16.88 19.58 1.24
C GLY A 117 -17.69 18.61 0.35
N ARG A 118 -17.07 18.04 -0.68
CA ARG A 118 -17.73 17.10 -1.62
C ARG A 118 -17.78 15.67 -1.12
N ILE A 119 -16.92 15.32 -0.17
CA ILE A 119 -16.96 14.09 0.60
C ILE A 119 -16.89 14.44 2.09
N GLY A 120 -17.50 13.61 2.92
CA GLY A 120 -17.50 13.77 4.37
C GLY A 120 -16.42 12.92 5.06
N ILE A 121 -16.35 13.06 6.38
CA ILE A 121 -15.43 12.31 7.23
C ILE A 121 -15.61 10.78 7.06
N ALA A 122 -16.85 10.32 6.88
CA ALA A 122 -17.12 8.89 6.70
C ALA A 122 -16.42 8.31 5.46
N GLN A 123 -16.47 9.01 4.33
CA GLN A 123 -15.81 8.58 3.09
C GLN A 123 -14.28 8.64 3.21
N GLU A 124 -13.73 9.68 3.84
CA GLU A 124 -12.29 9.79 4.10
C GLU A 124 -11.81 8.64 4.98
N HIS A 125 -12.50 8.38 6.11
CA HIS A 125 -12.18 7.26 7.00
C HIS A 125 -12.32 5.91 6.31
N PHE A 126 -13.33 5.73 5.47
CA PHE A 126 -13.51 4.52 4.69
C PHE A 126 -12.34 4.30 3.73
N ALA A 127 -11.96 5.30 2.94
CA ALA A 127 -10.82 5.23 2.03
C ALA A 127 -9.52 4.90 2.78
N SER A 128 -9.26 5.61 3.88
CA SER A 128 -8.08 5.43 4.72
C SER A 128 -8.01 4.04 5.33
N SER A 129 -9.12 3.52 5.86
CA SER A 129 -9.20 2.19 6.44
C SER A 129 -9.02 1.09 5.41
N LEU A 130 -9.64 1.22 4.23
CA LEU A 130 -9.53 0.27 3.13
C LEU A 130 -8.08 0.11 2.69
N VAL A 131 -7.40 1.21 2.39
CA VAL A 131 -6.02 1.19 1.91
C VAL A 131 -5.06 0.75 3.01
N ARG A 132 -5.29 1.17 4.27
CA ARG A 132 -4.46 0.73 5.40
C ARG A 132 -4.51 -0.79 5.59
N ARG A 133 -5.69 -1.41 5.47
CA ARG A 133 -5.83 -2.88 5.51
C ARG A 133 -5.06 -3.55 4.36
N ARG A 134 -5.16 -3.01 3.14
CA ARG A 134 -4.46 -3.55 1.97
C ARG A 134 -2.94 -3.49 2.12
N LEU A 135 -2.40 -2.35 2.51
CA LEU A 135 -0.96 -2.17 2.75
C LEU A 135 -0.48 -2.98 3.97
N GLY A 136 -1.32 -3.07 5.02
CA GLY A 136 -1.03 -3.88 6.21
C GLY A 136 -0.86 -5.36 5.87
N ALA A 137 -1.68 -5.91 4.98
CA ALA A 137 -1.50 -7.29 4.51
C ALA A 137 -0.16 -7.51 3.80
N MET A 138 0.40 -6.49 3.14
CA MET A 138 1.72 -6.55 2.49
C MET A 138 2.88 -6.39 3.48
N SER A 139 2.62 -5.96 4.70
CA SER A 139 3.64 -5.70 5.73
C SER A 139 4.04 -6.93 6.56
N LEU A 140 3.39 -8.07 6.36
CA LEU A 140 3.60 -9.28 7.16
C LEU A 140 5.04 -9.81 7.14
N THR A 141 5.82 -9.50 6.12
CA THR A 141 7.21 -9.93 5.95
C THR A 141 8.25 -8.89 6.39
N TRP A 142 7.85 -7.74 6.92
CA TRP A 142 8.76 -6.63 7.23
C TRP A 142 9.88 -6.93 8.24
N GLY A 143 9.69 -7.91 9.07
CA GLY A 143 10.70 -8.32 10.08
C GLY A 143 11.65 -9.41 9.64
N VAL A 144 11.43 -9.98 8.45
CA VAL A 144 12.15 -11.16 7.96
C VAL A 144 13.40 -10.74 7.17
N GLY A 145 14.48 -11.54 7.28
CA GLY A 145 15.72 -11.33 6.52
C GLY A 145 16.86 -10.74 7.36
N ASN A 146 17.99 -10.49 6.68
CA ASN A 146 19.24 -10.02 7.28
C ASN A 146 19.62 -8.60 6.85
N GLY A 147 18.72 -7.90 6.15
CA GLY A 147 18.95 -6.54 5.68
C GLY A 147 19.00 -5.50 6.79
N PRO A 148 19.33 -4.26 6.48
CA PRO A 148 19.37 -3.17 7.44
C PRO A 148 18.01 -2.89 8.06
N VAL A 149 17.99 -2.25 9.22
CA VAL A 149 16.78 -1.95 9.99
C VAL A 149 16.40 -0.49 9.80
N ALA A 150 15.16 -0.24 9.42
CA ALA A 150 14.57 1.10 9.42
C ALA A 150 13.42 1.20 10.42
N VAL A 151 13.43 2.24 11.25
CA VAL A 151 12.31 2.60 12.13
C VAL A 151 11.51 3.71 11.45
N LEU A 152 10.21 3.50 11.27
CA LEU A 152 9.30 4.42 10.59
C LEU A 152 8.25 4.94 11.57
N ALA A 153 8.08 6.27 11.64
CA ALA A 153 7.10 6.90 12.52
C ALA A 153 6.56 8.22 11.94
N CYS A 154 5.38 8.63 12.39
CA CYS A 154 4.96 10.02 12.30
C CYS A 154 5.20 10.71 13.64
N PRO A 155 5.65 11.98 13.66
CA PRO A 155 5.92 12.71 14.89
C PRO A 155 4.64 12.99 15.68
N PRO A 156 4.75 13.46 16.95
CA PRO A 156 3.59 13.78 17.76
C PRO A 156 2.61 14.74 17.06
N GLY A 157 1.33 14.43 17.13
CA GLY A 157 0.25 15.18 16.50
C GLY A 157 0.08 14.93 14.99
N GLU A 158 0.88 14.06 14.38
CA GLU A 158 0.71 13.68 12.98
C GLU A 158 0.03 12.31 12.85
N PHE A 159 -1.17 12.29 12.25
CA PHE A 159 -2.01 11.10 12.09
C PHE A 159 -2.06 10.57 10.64
N HIS A 160 -1.46 11.31 9.67
CA HIS A 160 -1.50 10.94 8.26
C HIS A 160 -0.36 9.95 7.93
N ASP A 161 -0.57 8.69 8.25
CA ASP A 161 0.44 7.64 8.18
C ASP A 161 0.45 6.82 6.88
N ILE A 162 -0.53 6.98 5.99
CA ILE A 162 -0.67 6.11 4.79
C ILE A 162 0.55 6.23 3.86
N VAL A 163 1.08 7.44 3.69
CA VAL A 163 2.29 7.64 2.87
C VAL A 163 3.48 6.93 3.50
N LEU A 164 3.61 7.00 4.82
CA LEU A 164 4.67 6.30 5.55
C LEU A 164 4.50 4.78 5.47
N LEU A 165 3.27 4.28 5.60
CA LEU A 165 2.94 2.87 5.46
C LEU A 165 3.26 2.37 4.04
N SER A 166 2.90 3.16 3.01
CA SER A 166 3.25 2.91 1.61
C SER A 166 4.76 2.84 1.41
N PHE A 167 5.49 3.81 1.96
CA PHE A 167 6.95 3.80 1.94
C PHE A 167 7.54 2.56 2.62
N GLY A 168 6.99 2.15 3.77
CA GLY A 168 7.39 0.93 4.46
C GLY A 168 7.21 -0.33 3.62
N VAL A 169 6.10 -0.44 2.87
CA VAL A 169 5.88 -1.55 1.94
C VAL A 169 6.96 -1.55 0.85
N LEU A 170 7.25 -0.40 0.24
CA LEU A 170 8.28 -0.30 -0.79
C LEU A 170 9.67 -0.62 -0.24
N LEU A 171 10.02 -0.07 0.92
CA LEU A 171 11.30 -0.29 1.57
C LEU A 171 11.53 -1.76 1.95
N GLY A 172 10.50 -2.43 2.50
CA GLY A 172 10.55 -3.85 2.82
C GLY A 172 10.81 -4.74 1.59
N ARG A 173 10.33 -4.34 0.41
CA ARG A 173 10.56 -5.04 -0.85
C ARG A 173 12.01 -4.92 -1.36
N THR A 174 12.76 -3.92 -0.90
CA THR A 174 14.19 -3.77 -1.21
C THR A 174 15.09 -4.49 -0.19
N GLY A 175 14.52 -5.32 0.67
CA GLY A 175 15.26 -6.15 1.63
C GLY A 175 15.50 -5.51 3.00
N TRP A 176 14.99 -4.30 3.26
CA TRP A 176 15.04 -3.69 4.58
C TRP A 176 14.10 -4.39 5.56
N ARG A 177 14.54 -4.48 6.81
CA ARG A 177 13.68 -4.88 7.94
C ARG A 177 13.00 -3.64 8.51
N VAL A 178 11.69 -3.52 8.30
CA VAL A 178 10.93 -2.35 8.73
C VAL A 178 10.39 -2.54 10.14
N ARG A 179 10.56 -1.53 10.98
CA ARG A 179 9.93 -1.38 12.30
C ARG A 179 8.99 -0.19 12.24
N TYR A 180 7.73 -0.46 12.03
CA TYR A 180 6.70 0.57 11.86
C TYR A 180 6.07 0.90 13.21
N LEU A 181 6.24 2.14 13.68
CA LEU A 181 5.65 2.64 14.93
C LEU A 181 4.32 3.35 14.69
N GLY A 182 4.11 3.84 13.47
CA GLY A 182 2.83 4.45 13.07
C GLY A 182 2.71 5.93 13.41
N PRO A 183 1.45 6.42 13.49
CA PRO A 183 1.13 7.83 13.76
C PRO A 183 1.42 8.22 15.22
N ASP A 184 1.50 9.52 15.46
CA ASP A 184 1.55 10.14 16.80
C ASP A 184 2.60 9.53 17.73
N THR A 185 3.79 9.26 17.23
CA THR A 185 4.87 8.62 18.00
C THR A 185 5.69 9.66 18.77
N PRO A 186 5.77 9.57 20.11
CA PRO A 186 6.61 10.46 20.91
C PRO A 186 8.09 10.33 20.56
N VAL A 187 8.80 11.48 20.49
CA VAL A 187 10.22 11.51 20.07
C VAL A 187 11.11 10.63 20.94
N HIS A 188 10.88 10.61 22.27
CA HIS A 188 11.66 9.77 23.18
C HIS A 188 11.43 8.27 22.94
N SER A 189 10.19 7.86 22.58
CA SER A 189 9.85 6.49 22.24
C SER A 189 10.49 6.06 20.93
N LEU A 190 10.49 6.98 19.93
CA LEU A 190 11.18 6.76 18.67
C LEU A 190 12.69 6.56 18.87
N ALA A 191 13.33 7.42 19.69
CA ALA A 191 14.74 7.29 20.00
C ALA A 191 15.08 5.99 20.77
N ALA A 192 14.18 5.57 21.67
CA ALA A 192 14.30 4.28 22.34
C ALA A 192 14.19 3.09 21.39
N ALA A 193 13.18 3.12 20.49
CA ALA A 193 12.98 2.07 19.49
C ALA A 193 14.19 1.95 18.54
N ALA A 194 14.72 3.09 18.07
CA ALA A 194 15.90 3.12 17.21
C ALA A 194 17.12 2.46 17.89
N ARG A 195 17.36 2.76 19.16
CA ARG A 195 18.44 2.12 19.93
C ARG A 195 18.21 0.63 20.17
N LEU A 196 16.99 0.25 20.59
CA LEU A 196 16.66 -1.16 20.88
C LEU A 196 16.77 -2.06 19.65
N THR A 197 16.41 -1.52 18.48
CA THR A 197 16.45 -2.26 17.22
C THR A 197 17.79 -2.15 16.50
N GLN A 198 18.72 -1.34 17.02
CA GLN A 198 19.98 -1.00 16.36
C GLN A 198 19.71 -0.50 14.92
N ALA A 199 18.77 0.44 14.79
CA ALA A 199 18.31 0.88 13.49
C ALA A 199 19.42 1.59 12.71
N ASP A 200 19.55 1.22 11.42
CA ASP A 200 20.44 1.86 10.47
C ASP A 200 19.85 3.18 9.95
N ALA A 201 18.52 3.29 9.98
CA ALA A 201 17.80 4.48 9.56
C ALA A 201 16.56 4.75 10.41
N VAL A 202 16.22 6.04 10.56
CA VAL A 202 14.95 6.50 11.13
C VAL A 202 14.26 7.37 10.07
N VAL A 203 13.03 7.01 9.74
CA VAL A 203 12.21 7.73 8.76
C VAL A 203 11.03 8.40 9.47
N LEU A 204 10.94 9.70 9.32
CA LEU A 204 9.83 10.50 9.83
C LEU A 204 9.02 11.05 8.67
N ALA A 205 7.70 10.86 8.70
CA ALA A 205 6.79 11.48 7.75
C ALA A 205 5.84 12.42 8.47
N CYS A 206 5.67 13.63 7.94
CA CYS A 206 4.63 14.54 8.36
C CYS A 206 4.11 15.36 7.18
N ARG A 207 2.84 15.79 7.29
CA ARG A 207 2.17 16.58 6.26
C ARG A 207 2.72 18.00 6.17
N ARG A 208 3.18 18.57 7.27
CA ARG A 208 3.68 19.96 7.36
C ARG A 208 5.10 20.02 7.91
N PRO A 209 5.98 20.86 7.33
CA PRO A 209 7.35 21.02 7.83
C PRO A 209 7.42 21.46 9.32
N SER A 210 6.39 22.14 9.82
CA SER A 210 6.30 22.54 11.24
C SER A 210 6.24 21.36 12.22
N GLY A 211 5.83 20.17 11.76
CA GLY A 211 5.83 18.94 12.56
C GLY A 211 7.24 18.45 12.93
N PHE A 212 8.29 18.98 12.29
CA PHE A 212 9.69 18.67 12.62
C PHE A 212 10.35 19.67 13.56
N ARG A 213 9.63 20.68 14.08
CA ARG A 213 10.19 21.58 15.08
C ARG A 213 10.21 20.86 16.42
N ALA A 214 11.42 20.72 17.00
CA ALA A 214 11.59 20.28 18.39
C ALA A 214 10.88 21.27 19.32
N HIS A 215 10.07 20.77 20.21
CA HIS A 215 9.57 21.49 21.37
C HIS A 215 10.55 21.34 22.51
#